data_23eb48fe3c15eb6feb31b74707f2616f
#
_entry.id   23eb48fe3c15eb6feb31b74707f2616f
#
_cell.length_a   1.000
_cell.length_b   1.000
_cell.length_c   1.000
_cell.angle_alpha   90.00
_cell.angle_beta   90.00
_cell.angle_gamma   90.00
#
_symmetry.space_group_name_H-M   'P 1'
#
loop_
_entity.id
_entity.type
_entity.pdbx_description
1 polymer ?
#
loop_
_entity_poly.entity_id
_entity_poly.type
_entity_poly.pdbx_seq_one_letter_code
_entity_poly.pdbx_strand_id
1 'polypeptide(L)'
;GSSAVLVGEIGSGNVTKLANQVIVALNIAAMSEALVLATKAGVDPERVYQAIRGGLAGSTVLDAKVPLALEGNFKPGFRIELHIKDLMNALDTAHAVGAPLPLSSLVMEIMQALKVDGKAGDDHGGIIQFYEKLSNIEVRRK
;
A
#
# COMPACT_ATOMS: atom_id res chain seq x y z
N GLY A 1 -7.85 7.32 -12.99
CA GLY A 1 -7.22 8.48 -13.56
C GLY A 1 -8.13 9.21 -14.52
N SER A 2 -7.88 10.47 -14.65
CA SER A 2 -8.69 11.35 -15.50
C SER A 2 -8.34 11.19 -16.99
N SER A 3 -7.23 10.57 -17.33
CA SER A 3 -6.82 10.46 -18.74
C SER A 3 -7.32 9.16 -19.35
N ALA A 4 -8.02 9.29 -20.46
CA ALA A 4 -8.48 8.17 -21.27
C ALA A 4 -7.35 7.82 -22.27
N VAL A 5 -6.35 7.09 -21.78
CA VAL A 5 -5.22 6.67 -22.63
C VAL A 5 -5.48 5.27 -23.15
N LEU A 6 -5.41 5.10 -24.47
CA LEU A 6 -5.48 3.78 -25.08
C LEU A 6 -4.12 3.09 -24.90
N VAL A 7 -4.09 2.00 -24.15
CA VAL A 7 -2.87 1.28 -23.80
C VAL A 7 -2.64 0.00 -24.61
N GLY A 8 -3.39 -0.19 -25.68
CA GLY A 8 -3.19 -1.33 -26.58
C GLY A 8 -4.49 -2.09 -26.86
N GLU A 9 -4.37 -3.39 -27.10
CA GLU A 9 -5.47 -4.24 -27.49
C GLU A 9 -6.48 -4.50 -26.38
N ILE A 10 -7.59 -5.16 -26.72
CA ILE A 10 -8.62 -5.59 -25.75
C ILE A 10 -7.94 -6.41 -24.63
N GLY A 11 -8.22 -6.05 -23.39
CA GLY A 11 -7.61 -6.66 -22.21
C GLY A 11 -6.44 -5.87 -21.64
N SER A 12 -5.80 -4.99 -22.42
CA SER A 12 -4.70 -4.14 -21.94
C SER A 12 -5.14 -3.18 -20.84
N GLY A 13 -6.38 -2.70 -20.87
CA GLY A 13 -6.94 -1.86 -19.82
C GLY A 13 -7.02 -2.57 -18.48
N ASN A 14 -7.37 -3.85 -18.48
CA ASN A 14 -7.40 -4.65 -17.27
C ASN A 14 -6.01 -4.86 -16.69
N VAL A 15 -5.03 -5.16 -17.54
CA VAL A 15 -3.63 -5.30 -17.12
C VAL A 15 -3.10 -3.98 -16.57
N THR A 16 -3.45 -2.86 -17.18
CA THR A 16 -3.07 -1.53 -16.71
C THR A 16 -3.61 -1.27 -15.30
N LYS A 17 -4.87 -1.63 -15.05
CA LYS A 17 -5.47 -1.51 -13.72
C LYS A 17 -4.71 -2.36 -12.71
N LEU A 18 -4.40 -3.60 -13.04
CA LEU A 18 -3.67 -4.50 -12.15
C LEU A 18 -2.26 -3.97 -11.87
N ALA A 19 -1.56 -3.45 -12.87
CA ALA A 19 -0.26 -2.82 -12.70
C ALA A 19 -0.35 -1.62 -11.74
N ASN A 20 -1.38 -0.79 -11.89
CA ASN A 20 -1.62 0.31 -10.97
C ASN A 20 -1.77 -0.19 -9.53
N GLN A 21 -2.56 -1.24 -9.33
CA GLN A 21 -2.81 -1.80 -7.99
C GLN A 21 -1.56 -2.42 -7.36
N VAL A 22 -0.69 -3.00 -8.17
CA VAL A 22 0.62 -3.48 -7.70
C VAL A 22 1.43 -2.31 -7.14
N ILE A 23 1.56 -1.24 -7.91
CA ILE A 23 2.35 -0.07 -7.49
C ILE A 23 1.75 0.56 -6.22
N VAL A 24 0.44 0.72 -6.18
CA VAL A 24 -0.25 1.29 -5.02
C VAL A 24 0.01 0.45 -3.77
N ALA A 25 -0.16 -0.86 -3.84
CA ALA A 25 0.06 -1.76 -2.70
C ALA A 25 1.51 -1.70 -2.20
N LEU A 26 2.47 -1.74 -3.11
CA LEU A 26 3.88 -1.71 -2.75
C LEU A 26 4.29 -0.35 -2.19
N ASN A 27 3.75 0.73 -2.71
CA ASN A 27 3.98 2.07 -2.14
C ASN A 27 3.45 2.17 -0.71
N ILE A 28 2.28 1.60 -0.43
CA ILE A 28 1.73 1.62 0.92
C ILE A 28 2.60 0.79 1.87
N ALA A 29 3.06 -0.36 1.44
CA ALA A 29 3.95 -1.19 2.25
C ALA A 29 5.29 -0.47 2.51
N ALA A 30 5.87 0.15 1.49
CA ALA A 30 7.13 0.87 1.61
C ALA A 30 7.02 2.07 2.57
N MET A 31 5.97 2.88 2.43
CA MET A 31 5.76 4.00 3.35
C MET A 31 5.54 3.53 4.79
N SER A 32 4.87 2.39 4.96
CA SER A 32 4.62 1.81 6.28
C SER A 32 5.92 1.43 6.97
N GLU A 33 6.81 0.76 6.27
CA GLU A 33 8.12 0.41 6.80
C GLU A 33 8.94 1.64 7.15
N ALA A 34 8.94 2.64 6.26
CA ALA A 34 9.70 3.88 6.48
C ALA A 34 9.21 4.63 7.72
N LEU A 35 7.90 4.75 7.90
CA LEU A 35 7.34 5.46 9.05
C LEU A 35 7.55 4.71 10.36
N VAL A 36 7.48 3.39 10.33
CA VAL A 36 7.78 2.55 11.50
C VAL A 36 9.27 2.69 11.87
N LEU A 37 10.16 2.68 10.87
CA LEU A 37 11.58 2.93 11.11
C LEU A 37 11.79 4.27 11.80
N ALA A 38 11.20 5.33 11.28
CA ALA A 38 11.33 6.67 11.85
C ALA A 38 10.83 6.71 13.29
N THR A 39 9.65 6.18 13.53
CA THR A 39 9.03 6.17 14.86
C THR A 39 9.86 5.36 15.85
N LYS A 40 10.32 4.19 15.46
CA LYS A 40 11.11 3.31 16.32
C LYS A 40 12.48 3.92 16.64
N ALA A 41 13.03 4.70 15.73
CA ALA A 41 14.29 5.43 15.93
C ALA A 41 14.11 6.72 16.76
N GLY A 42 12.88 7.05 17.15
CA GLY A 42 12.58 8.24 17.96
C GLY A 42 12.43 9.53 17.16
N VAL A 43 12.33 9.42 15.83
CA VAL A 43 12.14 10.59 14.95
C VAL A 43 10.65 10.78 14.69
N ASP A 44 10.20 12.04 14.69
CA ASP A 44 8.81 12.36 14.40
C ASP A 44 8.45 11.94 12.97
N PRO A 45 7.52 10.99 12.79
CA PRO A 45 7.16 10.51 11.44
C PRO A 45 6.57 11.59 10.55
N GLU A 46 5.90 12.58 11.11
CA GLU A 46 5.39 13.70 10.32
C GLU A 46 6.52 14.54 9.72
N ARG A 47 7.58 14.77 10.48
CA ARG A 47 8.75 15.53 9.98
C ARG A 47 9.47 14.76 8.88
N VAL A 48 9.57 13.44 9.03
CA VAL A 48 10.15 12.60 7.98
C VAL A 48 9.32 12.70 6.72
N TYR A 49 8.00 12.57 6.83
CA TYR A 49 7.09 12.70 5.70
C TYR A 49 7.27 14.05 4.98
N GLN A 50 7.26 15.14 5.72
CA GLN A 50 7.43 16.47 5.14
C GLN A 50 8.78 16.62 4.42
N ALA A 51 9.84 16.03 4.96
CA ALA A 51 11.17 16.09 4.37
C ALA A 51 11.30 15.34 3.06
N ILE A 52 10.63 14.18 2.93
CA ILE A 52 10.83 13.27 1.79
C ILE A 52 9.78 13.39 0.69
N ARG A 53 8.62 13.99 0.98
CA ARG A 53 7.49 13.97 0.06
C ARG A 53 7.75 14.69 -1.28
N GLY A 54 8.65 15.65 -1.29
CA GLY A 54 8.98 16.42 -2.50
C GLY A 54 10.10 15.82 -3.35
N GLY A 55 10.73 14.75 -2.89
CA GLY A 55 11.84 14.09 -3.59
C GLY A 55 11.42 12.80 -4.26
N LEU A 56 12.41 11.94 -4.55
CA LEU A 56 12.19 10.67 -5.24
C LEU A 56 11.26 9.71 -4.49
N ALA A 57 11.20 9.81 -3.17
CA ALA A 57 10.33 8.97 -2.35
C ALA A 57 8.87 9.43 -2.37
N GLY A 58 8.60 10.62 -2.87
CA GLY A 58 7.25 11.16 -2.93
C GLY A 58 6.38 10.42 -3.93
N SER A 59 5.08 10.34 -3.63
CA SER A 59 4.09 9.75 -4.52
C SER A 59 2.71 10.26 -4.14
N THR A 60 1.76 10.12 -5.06
CA THR A 60 0.36 10.42 -4.76
C THR A 60 -0.15 9.55 -3.62
N VAL A 61 0.26 8.28 -3.59
CA VAL A 61 -0.11 7.36 -2.50
C VAL A 61 0.44 7.85 -1.17
N LEU A 62 1.70 8.25 -1.13
CA LEU A 62 2.32 8.78 0.09
C LEU A 62 1.49 9.96 0.64
N ASP A 63 1.19 10.93 -0.21
CA ASP A 63 0.42 12.11 0.19
C ASP A 63 -1.01 11.80 0.59
N ALA A 64 -1.64 10.79 -0.02
CA ALA A 64 -2.99 10.40 0.30
C ALA A 64 -3.10 9.62 1.61
N LYS A 65 -2.10 8.79 1.93
CA LYS A 65 -2.23 7.81 3.02
C LYS A 65 -1.45 8.17 4.29
N VAL A 66 -0.31 8.84 4.19
CA VAL A 66 0.49 9.17 5.39
C VAL A 66 -0.29 10.04 6.37
N PRO A 67 -0.95 11.15 5.95
CA PRO A 67 -1.70 11.95 6.92
C PRO A 67 -2.76 11.17 7.68
N LEU A 68 -3.45 10.25 7.01
CA LEU A 68 -4.48 9.41 7.65
C LEU A 68 -3.84 8.41 8.62
N ALA A 69 -2.72 7.82 8.26
CA ALA A 69 -1.99 6.89 9.12
C ALA A 69 -1.51 7.59 10.40
N LEU A 70 -1.01 8.82 10.27
CA LEU A 70 -0.55 9.61 11.41
C LEU A 70 -1.69 9.95 12.39
N GLU A 71 -2.92 9.92 11.94
CA GLU A 71 -4.11 10.12 12.77
C GLU A 71 -4.71 8.81 13.25
N GLY A 72 -4.19 7.67 12.80
CA GLY A 72 -4.81 6.38 13.07
C GLY A 72 -6.16 6.21 12.39
N ASN A 73 -6.38 6.93 11.31
CA ASN A 73 -7.65 6.90 10.57
C ASN A 73 -7.58 5.91 9.42
N PHE A 74 -8.23 4.76 9.59
CA PHE A 74 -8.26 3.69 8.58
C PHE A 74 -9.68 3.45 8.06
N LYS A 75 -10.51 4.48 8.09
CA LYS A 75 -11.83 4.42 7.47
C LYS A 75 -11.66 4.17 5.97
N PRO A 76 -12.38 3.21 5.39
CA PRO A 76 -12.12 2.77 4.03
C PRO A 76 -12.45 3.81 2.97
N GLY A 77 -11.43 4.18 2.17
CA GLY A 77 -11.59 4.71 0.83
C GLY A 77 -11.46 3.55 -0.14
N PHE A 78 -10.49 2.65 0.11
CA PHE A 78 -10.34 1.40 -0.64
C PHE A 78 -9.94 0.29 0.33
N ARG A 79 -10.83 -0.67 0.54
CA ARG A 79 -10.66 -1.71 1.56
C ARG A 79 -9.55 -2.69 1.24
N ILE A 80 -8.90 -3.17 2.29
CA ILE A 80 -7.88 -4.22 2.19
C ILE A 80 -8.42 -5.44 1.44
N GLU A 81 -9.65 -5.89 1.74
CA GLU A 81 -10.24 -7.06 1.08
C GLU A 81 -10.37 -6.91 -0.43
N LEU A 82 -10.64 -5.68 -0.91
CA LEU A 82 -10.72 -5.40 -2.34
C LEU A 82 -9.32 -5.39 -2.96
N HIS A 83 -8.33 -4.89 -2.25
CA HIS A 83 -6.95 -4.89 -2.73
C HIS A 83 -6.38 -6.32 -2.78
N ILE A 84 -6.74 -7.16 -1.82
CA ILE A 84 -6.43 -8.60 -1.87
C ILE A 84 -6.92 -9.20 -3.17
N LYS A 85 -8.18 -8.92 -3.53
CA LYS A 85 -8.77 -9.44 -4.76
C LYS A 85 -8.01 -8.95 -5.99
N ASP A 86 -7.64 -7.67 -6.01
CA ASP A 86 -6.88 -7.10 -7.14
C ASP A 86 -5.49 -7.74 -7.26
N LEU A 87 -4.78 -7.94 -6.14
CA LEU A 87 -3.47 -8.59 -6.18
C LEU A 87 -3.56 -10.07 -6.54
N MET A 88 -4.63 -10.78 -6.14
CA MET A 88 -4.86 -12.15 -6.60
C MET A 88 -4.97 -12.18 -8.12
N ASN A 89 -5.77 -11.27 -8.69
CA ASN A 89 -5.92 -11.19 -10.14
C ASN A 89 -4.59 -10.82 -10.81
N ALA A 90 -3.82 -9.91 -10.22
CA ALA A 90 -2.51 -9.53 -10.74
C ALA A 90 -1.54 -10.71 -10.75
N LEU A 91 -1.50 -11.49 -9.66
CA LEU A 91 -0.64 -12.67 -9.55
C LEU A 91 -1.05 -13.76 -10.54
N ASP A 92 -2.35 -14.02 -10.69
CA ASP A 92 -2.84 -15.00 -11.64
C ASP A 92 -2.48 -14.61 -13.07
N THR A 93 -2.68 -13.35 -13.44
CA THR A 93 -2.34 -12.84 -14.76
C THR A 93 -0.81 -12.91 -15.00
N ALA A 94 -0.04 -12.51 -14.00
CA ALA A 94 1.43 -12.53 -14.08
C ALA A 94 1.95 -13.96 -14.28
N HIS A 95 1.43 -14.91 -13.50
CA HIS A 95 1.85 -16.31 -13.62
C HIS A 95 1.47 -16.93 -14.97
N ALA A 96 0.33 -16.52 -15.52
CA ALA A 96 -0.10 -17.00 -16.83
C ALA A 96 0.84 -16.58 -17.96
N VAL A 97 1.50 -15.42 -17.80
CA VAL A 97 2.44 -14.91 -18.80
C VAL A 97 3.92 -15.10 -18.41
N GLY A 98 4.17 -15.77 -17.28
CA GLY A 98 5.54 -16.04 -16.83
C GLY A 98 6.25 -14.86 -16.20
N ALA A 99 5.54 -13.95 -15.57
CA ALA A 99 6.11 -12.80 -14.88
C ALA A 99 6.05 -12.99 -13.36
N PRO A 100 7.16 -13.36 -12.70
CA PRO A 100 7.14 -13.48 -11.22
C PRO A 100 7.01 -12.10 -10.56
N LEU A 101 6.16 -12.01 -9.53
CA LEU A 101 5.94 -10.78 -8.76
C LEU A 101 6.26 -11.01 -7.28
N PRO A 102 7.53 -11.10 -6.89
CA PRO A 102 7.89 -11.46 -5.51
C PRO A 102 7.40 -10.47 -4.47
N LEU A 103 7.52 -9.16 -4.73
CA LEU A 103 7.08 -8.16 -3.76
C LEU A 103 5.56 -8.11 -3.61
N SER A 104 4.82 -8.26 -4.72
CA SER A 104 3.35 -8.32 -4.67
C SER A 104 2.89 -9.54 -3.89
N SER A 105 3.57 -10.68 -4.05
CA SER A 105 3.28 -11.89 -3.30
C SER A 105 3.46 -11.68 -1.81
N LEU A 106 4.54 -11.03 -1.41
CA LEU A 106 4.82 -10.72 -0.01
C LEU A 106 3.78 -9.77 0.58
N VAL A 107 3.43 -8.70 -0.14
CA VAL A 107 2.41 -7.75 0.33
C VAL A 107 1.04 -8.43 0.40
N MET A 108 0.73 -9.35 -0.51
CA MET A 108 -0.48 -10.18 -0.43
C MET A 108 -0.55 -10.92 0.91
N GLU A 109 0.54 -11.55 1.35
CA GLU A 109 0.57 -12.26 2.62
C GLU A 109 0.38 -11.31 3.81
N ILE A 110 0.93 -10.11 3.73
CA ILE A 110 0.70 -9.09 4.75
C ILE A 110 -0.79 -8.73 4.84
N MET A 111 -1.44 -8.54 3.70
CA MET A 111 -2.88 -8.24 3.68
C MET A 111 -3.72 -9.42 4.17
N GLN A 112 -3.32 -10.65 3.89
CA GLN A 112 -3.99 -11.84 4.42
C GLN A 112 -3.87 -11.90 5.94
N ALA A 113 -2.71 -11.56 6.49
CA ALA A 113 -2.51 -11.49 7.94
C ALA A 113 -3.45 -10.45 8.58
N LEU A 114 -3.62 -9.30 7.94
CA LEU A 114 -4.54 -8.26 8.41
C LEU A 114 -5.99 -8.72 8.33
N LYS A 115 -6.35 -9.49 7.31
CA LYS A 115 -7.68 -10.07 7.18
C LYS A 115 -7.97 -11.03 8.35
N VAL A 116 -7.00 -11.87 8.69
CA VAL A 116 -7.12 -12.79 9.85
C VAL A 116 -7.29 -12.01 11.14
N ASP A 117 -6.66 -10.85 11.26
CA ASP A 117 -6.78 -9.95 12.42
C ASP A 117 -8.09 -9.14 12.42
N GLY A 118 -9.02 -9.42 11.51
CA GLY A 118 -10.32 -8.73 11.45
C GLY A 118 -10.28 -7.35 10.79
N LYS A 119 -9.24 -7.05 10.03
CA LYS A 119 -9.02 -5.71 9.43
C LYS A 119 -9.28 -5.66 7.92
N ALA A 120 -9.94 -6.66 7.37
CA ALA A 120 -10.26 -6.74 5.94
C ALA A 120 -11.08 -5.52 5.45
N GLY A 121 -11.90 -4.95 6.32
CA GLY A 121 -12.74 -3.80 6.00
C GLY A 121 -12.07 -2.44 6.17
N ASP A 122 -10.83 -2.39 6.70
CA ASP A 122 -10.09 -1.15 6.83
C ASP A 122 -9.58 -0.68 5.47
N ASP A 123 -9.30 0.62 5.37
CA ASP A 123 -8.63 1.18 4.19
C ASP A 123 -7.28 0.50 3.98
N HIS A 124 -6.86 0.34 2.73
CA HIS A 124 -5.56 -0.28 2.42
C HIS A 124 -4.37 0.52 3.00
N GLY A 125 -4.55 1.80 3.34
CA GLY A 125 -3.57 2.54 4.12
C GLY A 125 -3.33 1.92 5.50
N GLY A 126 -4.25 1.11 5.99
CA GLY A 126 -4.14 0.35 7.23
C GLY A 126 -3.14 -0.80 7.21
N ILE A 127 -2.48 -1.07 6.07
CA ILE A 127 -1.37 -2.02 5.99
C ILE A 127 -0.30 -1.71 7.04
N ILE A 128 -0.12 -0.46 7.40
CA ILE A 128 0.84 -0.04 8.43
C ILE A 128 0.63 -0.77 9.76
N GLN A 129 -0.60 -1.17 10.06
CA GLN A 129 -0.92 -1.88 11.32
C GLN A 129 -0.17 -3.20 11.46
N PHE A 130 0.12 -3.87 10.36
CA PHE A 130 0.94 -5.08 10.36
C PHE A 130 2.35 -4.77 10.88
N TYR A 131 2.95 -3.70 10.38
CA TYR A 131 4.29 -3.27 10.77
C TYR A 131 4.34 -2.71 12.19
N GLU A 132 3.30 -1.99 12.60
CA GLU A 132 3.16 -1.49 13.97
C GLU A 132 3.16 -2.65 14.98
N LYS A 133 2.45 -3.72 14.65
CA LYS A 133 2.40 -4.92 15.51
C LYS A 133 3.76 -5.61 15.59
N LEU A 134 4.45 -5.77 14.46
CA LEU A 134 5.80 -6.37 14.43
C LEU A 134 6.80 -5.60 15.31
N SER A 135 6.70 -4.29 15.31
CA SER A 135 7.64 -3.41 16.01
C SER A 135 7.15 -2.96 17.39
N ASN A 136 5.94 -3.34 17.75
CA ASN A 136 5.29 -2.98 19.00
C ASN A 136 5.29 -1.45 19.24
N ILE A 137 4.90 -0.71 18.23
CA ILE A 137 4.75 0.76 18.30
C ILE A 137 3.53 1.18 17.50
N GLU A 138 3.08 2.41 17.73
CA GLU A 138 2.08 3.04 16.88
C GLU A 138 2.69 4.25 16.21
N VAL A 139 2.47 4.38 14.90
CA VAL A 139 2.92 5.54 14.11
C VAL A 139 1.82 6.59 14.17
N ARG A 140 2.07 7.64 14.93
CA ARG A 140 1.09 8.71 15.11
C ARG A 140 1.77 10.06 15.11
N ARG A 141 1.00 11.09 14.80
CA ARG A 141 1.44 12.47 14.93
C ARG A 141 1.73 12.75 16.40
N LYS A 142 2.87 13.38 16.66
CA LYS A 142 3.25 13.76 18.02
C LYS A 142 2.61 15.06 18.45
#